data_8359a01981d3d6689d662a4243d7d187
#
_entry.id   8359a01981d3d6689d662a4243d7d187
#
_cell.length_a   1.000
_cell.length_b   1.000
_cell.length_c   1.000
_cell.angle_alpha   90.00
_cell.angle_beta   90.00
_cell.angle_gamma   90.00
#
_symmetry.space_group_name_H-M   'P 1'
#
loop_
_entity.id
_entity.type
_entity.pdbx_description
1 polymer ?
#
loop_
_entity_poly.entity_id
_entity_poly.type
_entity_poly.pdbx_seq_one_letter_code
_entity_poly.pdbx_strand_id
1 'polypeptide(L)'
;MKQLSFTGNSTTEWKNVKSFYHEVFWDEIHAKVHKDIKVMMQDQINEEFNMQIGAKRYERTTSRRDKRIGYRPRTYEMLGGHIANLKIPRARKLDIRFSVFSLWERVQSKVLNAMVTAYLLGKSSRAAQDIIESFGQSRFSRSYLQRLVKNFEVRLKRYQERKIQKQYPYIFIDGMVVKVHDTYLKEQVVIFALGMDMNHKIDLLGWIVAGSEDEASVRSLLIDLKNRGLRVPNMFTSDAAGGIRAALKLEYPHTPWQLCTFHKIKNINDHLTDISNRKHILREAGDIYQLSETKTDALKRFKAFKKNWYSEEPEAVRLFSRGFEHTLRYFDQPKDMWVSIRTNNVAEQFIGKLRSWLSKFNYFQGQTNLELAIYTYLCYKNGELVPEIRNEINLQKDTLLVA
;
A
#
# COMPACT_ATOMS: atom_id res chain seq x y z
N MET A 1 31.02 -37.98 -13.61
CA MET A 1 31.68 -37.01 -12.71
C MET A 1 33.05 -36.67 -13.29
N LYS A 2 33.28 -35.41 -13.68
CA LYS A 2 34.63 -34.92 -13.99
C LYS A 2 35.35 -34.70 -12.67
N GLN A 3 36.36 -35.48 -12.36
CA GLN A 3 37.26 -35.25 -11.22
C GLN A 3 38.10 -33.99 -11.51
N LEU A 4 37.93 -32.97 -10.67
CA LEU A 4 38.84 -31.82 -10.66
C LEU A 4 40.06 -32.19 -9.82
N SER A 5 41.25 -32.23 -10.44
CA SER A 5 42.51 -32.37 -9.72
C SER A 5 42.93 -31.02 -9.14
N PHE A 6 43.13 -30.97 -7.84
CA PHE A 6 43.60 -29.80 -7.12
C PHE A 6 45.17 -29.87 -7.08
N THR A 7 45.82 -28.96 -7.78
CA THR A 7 47.32 -28.98 -7.88
C THR A 7 48.02 -27.74 -7.32
N GLY A 8 47.33 -26.82 -6.67
CA GLY A 8 48.01 -25.62 -6.22
C GLY A 8 47.31 -24.83 -5.11
N ASN A 9 48.13 -24.05 -4.39
CA ASN A 9 47.75 -23.18 -3.28
C ASN A 9 47.26 -21.78 -3.73
N SER A 10 46.75 -21.61 -4.96
CA SER A 10 46.36 -20.30 -5.43
C SER A 10 44.92 -19.95 -4.99
N THR A 11 44.73 -18.76 -4.49
CA THR A 11 43.44 -18.20 -4.09
C THR A 11 42.42 -18.20 -5.27
N THR A 12 42.94 -18.15 -6.48
CA THR A 12 42.12 -18.14 -7.72
C THR A 12 41.57 -19.54 -8.04
N GLU A 13 42.42 -20.60 -7.88
CA GLU A 13 41.96 -21.98 -8.07
C GLU A 13 40.92 -22.38 -7.02
N TRP A 14 41.12 -21.95 -5.76
CA TRP A 14 40.12 -22.20 -4.72
C TRP A 14 38.80 -21.49 -5.01
N LYS A 15 38.81 -20.27 -5.52
CA LYS A 15 37.58 -19.54 -5.91
C LYS A 15 36.86 -20.29 -7.04
N ASN A 16 37.56 -20.80 -8.04
CA ASN A 16 36.96 -21.54 -9.15
C ASN A 16 36.40 -22.89 -8.69
N VAL A 17 37.11 -23.61 -7.85
CA VAL A 17 36.65 -24.87 -7.25
C VAL A 17 35.43 -24.63 -6.37
N LYS A 18 35.46 -23.60 -5.52
CA LYS A 18 34.35 -23.23 -4.64
C LYS A 18 33.10 -22.84 -5.45
N SER A 19 33.25 -22.06 -6.52
CA SER A 19 32.13 -21.67 -7.40
C SER A 19 31.49 -22.87 -8.06
N PHE A 20 32.33 -23.78 -8.63
CA PHE A 20 31.84 -25.00 -9.29
C PHE A 20 31.09 -25.92 -8.34
N TYR A 21 31.65 -26.23 -7.15
CA TYR A 21 30.95 -27.07 -6.16
C TYR A 21 29.70 -26.40 -5.60
N HIS A 22 29.70 -25.09 -5.44
CA HIS A 22 28.56 -24.34 -4.98
C HIS A 22 27.40 -24.40 -6.00
N GLU A 23 27.66 -24.22 -7.29
CA GLU A 23 26.65 -24.32 -8.34
C GLU A 23 26.08 -25.74 -8.44
N VAL A 24 26.95 -26.78 -8.53
CA VAL A 24 26.52 -28.17 -8.60
C VAL A 24 25.72 -28.59 -7.37
N PHE A 25 26.16 -28.18 -6.19
CA PHE A 25 25.47 -28.49 -4.93
C PHE A 25 24.06 -27.88 -4.87
N TRP A 26 23.92 -26.61 -5.27
CA TRP A 26 22.63 -25.95 -5.27
C TRP A 26 21.70 -26.49 -6.36
N ASP A 27 22.21 -26.84 -7.53
CA ASP A 27 21.42 -27.45 -8.59
C ASP A 27 20.88 -28.83 -8.17
N GLU A 28 21.69 -29.65 -7.50
CA GLU A 28 21.26 -30.94 -6.96
C GLU A 28 20.22 -30.79 -5.86
N ILE A 29 20.39 -29.80 -4.94
CA ILE A 29 19.40 -29.49 -3.91
C ILE A 29 18.09 -29.02 -4.55
N HIS A 30 18.15 -28.07 -5.50
CA HIS A 30 16.97 -27.59 -6.18
C HIS A 30 16.21 -28.72 -6.88
N ALA A 31 16.92 -29.58 -7.62
CA ALA A 31 16.33 -30.75 -8.29
C ALA A 31 15.65 -31.70 -7.29
N LYS A 32 16.30 -31.98 -6.15
CA LYS A 32 15.75 -32.82 -5.10
C LYS A 32 14.52 -32.20 -4.45
N VAL A 33 14.59 -30.91 -4.07
CA VAL A 33 13.46 -30.18 -3.49
C VAL A 33 12.27 -30.16 -4.44
N HIS A 34 12.49 -29.91 -5.74
CA HIS A 34 11.42 -29.94 -6.74
C HIS A 34 10.78 -31.32 -6.86
N LYS A 35 11.59 -32.38 -6.82
CA LYS A 35 11.10 -33.77 -6.84
C LYS A 35 10.25 -34.08 -5.62
N ASP A 36 10.72 -33.70 -4.44
CA ASP A 36 10.01 -33.95 -3.16
C ASP A 36 8.70 -33.17 -3.10
N ILE A 37 8.70 -31.90 -3.48
CA ILE A 37 7.47 -31.10 -3.58
C ILE A 37 6.48 -31.73 -4.56
N LYS A 38 6.95 -32.21 -5.72
CA LYS A 38 6.09 -32.88 -6.71
C LYS A 38 5.41 -34.11 -6.11
N VAL A 39 6.14 -34.93 -5.37
CA VAL A 39 5.60 -36.11 -4.69
C VAL A 39 4.53 -35.69 -3.67
N MET A 40 4.86 -34.74 -2.78
CA MET A 40 3.92 -34.26 -1.76
C MET A 40 2.63 -33.69 -2.40
N MET A 41 2.75 -32.87 -3.45
CA MET A 41 1.59 -32.33 -4.16
C MET A 41 0.75 -33.44 -4.81
N GLN A 42 1.40 -34.45 -5.42
CA GLN A 42 0.70 -35.55 -6.08
C GLN A 42 -0.05 -36.43 -5.07
N ASP A 43 0.54 -36.68 -3.91
CA ASP A 43 -0.07 -37.45 -2.84
C ASP A 43 -1.28 -36.72 -2.27
N GLN A 44 -1.15 -35.41 -1.98
CA GLN A 44 -2.26 -34.60 -1.52
C GLN A 44 -3.42 -34.57 -2.54
N ILE A 45 -3.12 -34.40 -3.84
CA ILE A 45 -4.11 -34.43 -4.91
C ILE A 45 -4.84 -35.78 -4.93
N ASN A 46 -4.11 -36.89 -4.77
CA ASN A 46 -4.70 -38.22 -4.78
C ASN A 46 -5.58 -38.46 -3.55
N GLU A 47 -5.16 -38.02 -2.38
CA GLU A 47 -5.94 -38.14 -1.13
C GLU A 47 -7.23 -37.32 -1.19
N GLU A 48 -7.16 -36.06 -1.59
CA GLU A 48 -8.34 -35.20 -1.73
C GLU A 48 -9.34 -35.76 -2.76
N PHE A 49 -8.81 -36.32 -3.85
CA PHE A 49 -9.65 -36.98 -4.84
C PHE A 49 -10.33 -38.23 -4.27
N ASN A 50 -9.61 -39.05 -3.51
CA ASN A 50 -10.16 -40.24 -2.86
C ASN A 50 -11.28 -39.87 -1.88
N MET A 51 -11.06 -38.82 -1.08
CA MET A 51 -12.06 -38.32 -0.13
C MET A 51 -13.31 -37.83 -0.85
N GLN A 52 -13.18 -37.07 -1.91
CA GLN A 52 -14.34 -36.53 -2.65
C GLN A 52 -15.12 -37.60 -3.43
N ILE A 53 -14.42 -38.61 -3.97
CA ILE A 53 -15.08 -39.76 -4.62
C ILE A 53 -15.62 -40.78 -3.63
N GLY A 54 -15.15 -40.78 -2.38
CA GLY A 54 -15.54 -41.73 -1.35
C GLY A 54 -14.96 -43.13 -1.52
N ALA A 55 -13.87 -43.31 -2.29
CA ALA A 55 -13.19 -44.61 -2.49
C ALA A 55 -11.76 -44.44 -2.99
N LYS A 56 -10.84 -45.28 -2.54
CA LYS A 56 -9.49 -45.42 -3.11
C LYS A 56 -9.49 -46.08 -4.50
N ARG A 57 -8.34 -46.13 -5.15
CA ARG A 57 -8.17 -46.79 -6.43
C ARG A 57 -8.39 -48.31 -6.27
N TYR A 58 -9.21 -48.91 -7.13
CA TYR A 58 -9.61 -50.33 -7.12
C TYR A 58 -10.51 -50.74 -5.92
N GLU A 59 -10.82 -49.84 -5.00
CA GLU A 59 -11.69 -50.14 -3.88
C GLU A 59 -13.17 -50.18 -4.34
N ARG A 60 -13.91 -51.18 -3.86
CA ARG A 60 -15.39 -51.32 -4.10
C ARG A 60 -16.09 -51.08 -2.79
N THR A 61 -16.68 -49.88 -2.65
CA THR A 61 -17.41 -49.47 -1.44
C THR A 61 -18.77 -48.90 -1.83
N THR A 62 -19.71 -48.95 -0.90
CA THR A 62 -21.03 -48.32 -1.03
C THR A 62 -20.96 -46.80 -0.94
N SER A 63 -19.88 -46.25 -0.34
CA SER A 63 -19.62 -44.80 -0.21
C SER A 63 -19.12 -44.14 -1.50
N ARG A 64 -18.86 -44.92 -2.54
CA ARG A 64 -18.35 -44.42 -3.80
C ARG A 64 -19.38 -43.58 -4.53
N ARG A 65 -19.07 -42.30 -4.75
CA ARG A 65 -19.96 -41.31 -5.36
C ARG A 65 -19.86 -41.22 -6.89
N ASP A 66 -18.70 -41.52 -7.48
CA ASP A 66 -18.47 -41.40 -8.93
C ASP A 66 -17.36 -42.32 -9.45
N LYS A 67 -17.27 -42.40 -10.80
CA LYS A 67 -16.29 -43.20 -11.52
C LYS A 67 -15.06 -42.37 -11.91
N ARG A 68 -13.87 -42.96 -11.78
CA ARG A 68 -12.61 -42.40 -12.27
C ARG A 68 -12.53 -42.50 -13.78
N ILE A 69 -12.15 -41.43 -14.49
CA ILE A 69 -12.03 -41.41 -15.95
C ILE A 69 -10.62 -41.04 -16.42
N GLY A 70 -9.58 -41.37 -15.60
CA GLY A 70 -8.19 -41.11 -15.95
C GLY A 70 -7.63 -39.84 -15.32
N TYR A 71 -6.57 -39.30 -15.91
CA TYR A 71 -5.80 -38.17 -15.43
C TYR A 71 -5.65 -37.13 -16.54
N ARG A 72 -5.46 -35.86 -16.13
CA ARG A 72 -5.03 -34.76 -16.98
C ARG A 72 -3.67 -34.25 -16.49
N PRO A 73 -2.64 -34.13 -17.36
CA PRO A 73 -1.38 -33.53 -16.95
C PRO A 73 -1.56 -32.03 -16.68
N ARG A 74 -0.87 -31.53 -15.67
CA ARG A 74 -0.86 -30.11 -15.32
C ARG A 74 0.55 -29.69 -14.90
N THR A 75 0.97 -28.50 -15.32
CA THR A 75 2.18 -27.83 -14.81
C THR A 75 1.77 -26.78 -13.80
N TYR A 76 2.53 -26.66 -12.72
CA TYR A 76 2.33 -25.66 -11.67
C TYR A 76 3.60 -24.82 -11.53
N GLU A 77 3.44 -23.49 -11.58
CA GLU A 77 4.53 -22.52 -11.48
C GLU A 77 4.69 -22.07 -10.03
N MET A 78 5.90 -22.14 -9.49
CA MET A 78 6.24 -21.73 -8.14
C MET A 78 7.55 -20.95 -8.08
N LEU A 79 7.84 -20.28 -6.97
CA LEU A 79 9.15 -19.67 -6.74
C LEU A 79 10.24 -20.75 -6.79
N GLY A 80 11.23 -20.55 -7.64
CA GLY A 80 12.32 -21.51 -7.84
C GLY A 80 12.10 -22.51 -8.96
N GLY A 81 11.04 -22.36 -9.81
CA GLY A 81 10.84 -23.18 -11.00
C GLY A 81 9.42 -23.71 -11.17
N HIS A 82 9.26 -24.66 -12.08
CA HIS A 82 7.95 -25.26 -12.38
C HIS A 82 7.92 -26.77 -12.04
N ILE A 83 6.78 -27.23 -11.59
CA ILE A 83 6.51 -28.66 -11.38
C ILE A 83 5.71 -29.15 -12.56
N ALA A 84 6.37 -29.86 -13.46
CA ALA A 84 5.77 -30.42 -14.66
C ALA A 84 5.08 -31.76 -14.40
N ASN A 85 4.05 -32.03 -15.21
CA ASN A 85 3.39 -33.35 -15.29
C ASN A 85 2.77 -33.81 -13.97
N LEU A 86 2.14 -32.91 -13.20
CA LEU A 86 1.23 -33.33 -12.13
C LEU A 86 0.03 -34.06 -12.76
N LYS A 87 -0.27 -35.24 -12.26
CA LYS A 87 -1.39 -36.06 -12.74
C LYS A 87 -2.65 -35.70 -11.99
N ILE A 88 -3.51 -34.89 -12.59
CA ILE A 88 -4.78 -34.45 -11.98
C ILE A 88 -5.85 -35.50 -12.29
N PRO A 89 -6.36 -36.25 -11.29
CA PRO A 89 -7.37 -37.26 -11.52
C PRO A 89 -8.72 -36.61 -11.89
N ARG A 90 -9.50 -37.34 -12.70
CA ARG A 90 -10.79 -36.86 -13.21
C ARG A 90 -11.91 -37.81 -12.79
N ALA A 91 -13.01 -37.24 -12.33
CA ALA A 91 -14.28 -37.92 -12.11
C ALA A 91 -15.20 -37.78 -13.32
N ARG A 92 -16.18 -38.64 -13.45
CA ARG A 92 -17.11 -38.67 -14.60
C ARG A 92 -18.15 -37.56 -14.50
N LYS A 93 -18.73 -37.34 -13.30
CA LYS A 93 -19.82 -36.39 -13.07
C LYS A 93 -19.45 -35.33 -12.02
N LEU A 94 -18.67 -35.68 -11.00
CA LEU A 94 -18.32 -34.75 -9.91
C LEU A 94 -17.30 -33.71 -10.36
N ASP A 95 -17.56 -32.45 -9.98
CA ASP A 95 -16.57 -31.36 -10.07
C ASP A 95 -15.64 -31.46 -8.86
N ILE A 96 -14.44 -31.99 -9.07
CA ILE A 96 -13.42 -32.23 -8.03
C ILE A 96 -12.59 -30.97 -7.81
N ARG A 97 -12.46 -30.55 -6.57
CA ARG A 97 -11.65 -29.38 -6.15
C ARG A 97 -10.47 -29.83 -5.31
N PHE A 98 -9.30 -29.23 -5.54
CA PHE A 98 -8.07 -29.54 -4.83
C PHE A 98 -7.58 -28.33 -4.04
N SER A 99 -7.27 -28.50 -2.76
CA SER A 99 -6.75 -27.44 -1.89
C SER A 99 -5.35 -26.98 -2.28
N VAL A 100 -4.57 -27.87 -2.90
CA VAL A 100 -3.20 -27.62 -3.35
C VAL A 100 -3.14 -26.47 -4.36
N PHE A 101 -4.20 -26.28 -5.13
CA PHE A 101 -4.37 -25.15 -6.02
C PHE A 101 -5.86 -24.82 -6.18
N SER A 102 -6.19 -23.54 -6.31
CA SER A 102 -7.53 -23.18 -6.73
C SER A 102 -7.81 -23.69 -8.15
N LEU A 103 -9.08 -23.87 -8.52
CA LEU A 103 -9.51 -24.56 -9.77
C LEU A 103 -8.77 -24.12 -11.04
N TRP A 104 -8.17 -22.92 -11.05
CA TRP A 104 -7.55 -22.30 -12.22
C TRP A 104 -6.14 -21.78 -11.98
N GLU A 105 -5.60 -21.88 -10.76
CA GLU A 105 -4.24 -21.42 -10.48
C GLU A 105 -3.21 -22.39 -11.07
N ARG A 106 -2.42 -21.87 -11.99
CA ARG A 106 -1.20 -22.53 -12.50
C ARG A 106 0.06 -21.96 -11.89
N VAL A 107 -0.08 -20.91 -11.09
CA VAL A 107 1.02 -20.08 -10.61
C VAL A 107 0.85 -19.83 -9.13
N GLN A 108 1.93 -19.93 -8.38
CA GLN A 108 1.94 -19.60 -6.97
C GLN A 108 1.64 -18.10 -6.76
N SER A 109 0.79 -17.76 -5.78
CA SER A 109 0.38 -16.37 -5.49
C SER A 109 1.56 -15.42 -5.29
N LYS A 110 2.68 -15.89 -4.71
CA LYS A 110 3.89 -15.09 -4.53
C LYS A 110 4.53 -14.68 -5.86
N VAL A 111 4.51 -15.55 -6.87
CA VAL A 111 5.00 -15.25 -8.23
C VAL A 111 4.10 -14.21 -8.89
N LEU A 112 2.78 -14.38 -8.78
CA LEU A 112 1.81 -13.41 -9.30
C LEU A 112 2.01 -12.02 -8.67
N ASN A 113 2.22 -11.96 -7.37
CA ASN A 113 2.47 -10.71 -6.67
C ASN A 113 3.77 -10.06 -7.13
N ALA A 114 4.85 -10.83 -7.32
CA ALA A 114 6.10 -10.32 -7.83
C ALA A 114 5.95 -9.74 -9.24
N MET A 115 5.17 -10.40 -10.13
CA MET A 115 4.88 -9.92 -11.48
C MET A 115 4.12 -8.59 -11.46
N VAL A 116 3.02 -8.54 -10.70
CA VAL A 116 2.19 -7.34 -10.60
C VAL A 116 3.00 -6.21 -9.98
N THR A 117 3.76 -6.48 -8.91
CA THR A 117 4.61 -5.49 -8.27
C THR A 117 5.67 -4.96 -9.24
N ALA A 118 6.37 -5.83 -9.98
CA ALA A 118 7.37 -5.42 -10.96
C ALA A 118 6.76 -4.56 -12.07
N TYR A 119 5.57 -4.93 -12.56
CA TYR A 119 4.84 -4.14 -13.57
C TYR A 119 4.40 -2.78 -13.00
N LEU A 120 3.81 -2.77 -11.81
CA LEU A 120 3.35 -1.54 -11.14
C LEU A 120 4.51 -0.65 -10.70
N LEU A 121 5.71 -1.19 -10.51
CA LEU A 121 6.95 -0.41 -10.29
C LEU A 121 7.49 0.23 -11.57
N GLY A 122 6.66 0.42 -12.59
CA GLY A 122 7.02 1.13 -13.84
C GLY A 122 7.93 0.34 -14.77
N LYS A 123 8.13 -0.95 -14.53
CA LYS A 123 8.84 -1.81 -15.47
C LYS A 123 7.92 -2.14 -16.64
N SER A 124 8.48 -2.17 -17.86
CA SER A 124 7.71 -2.67 -19.00
C SER A 124 7.24 -4.10 -18.73
N SER A 125 6.17 -4.53 -19.39
CA SER A 125 5.70 -5.91 -19.29
C SER A 125 6.80 -6.93 -19.64
N ARG A 126 7.75 -6.56 -20.52
CA ARG A 126 8.92 -7.35 -20.86
C ARG A 126 9.90 -7.42 -19.69
N ALA A 127 10.28 -6.28 -19.10
CA ALA A 127 11.18 -6.26 -17.94
C ALA A 127 10.57 -6.96 -16.70
N ALA A 128 9.26 -6.88 -16.51
CA ALA A 128 8.58 -7.65 -15.47
C ALA A 128 8.66 -9.17 -15.75
N GLN A 129 8.56 -9.59 -17.01
CA GLN A 129 8.78 -10.98 -17.42
C GLN A 129 10.23 -11.42 -17.20
N ASP A 130 11.22 -10.62 -17.62
CA ASP A 130 12.64 -10.93 -17.45
C ASP A 130 13.00 -11.14 -15.96
N ILE A 131 12.45 -10.30 -15.08
CA ILE A 131 12.60 -10.47 -13.61
C ILE A 131 12.04 -11.83 -13.17
N ILE A 132 10.86 -12.22 -13.65
CA ILE A 132 10.24 -13.49 -13.26
C ILE A 132 11.01 -14.67 -13.86
N GLU A 133 11.48 -14.56 -15.10
CA GLU A 133 12.32 -15.59 -15.76
C GLU A 133 13.63 -15.80 -14.99
N SER A 134 14.22 -14.74 -14.41
CA SER A 134 15.43 -14.87 -13.58
C SER A 134 15.22 -15.70 -12.30
N PHE A 135 13.97 -15.89 -11.87
CA PHE A 135 13.60 -16.80 -10.78
C PHE A 135 13.27 -18.22 -11.27
N GLY A 136 13.65 -18.59 -12.49
CA GLY A 136 13.43 -19.92 -13.06
C GLY A 136 12.00 -20.18 -13.49
N GLN A 137 11.22 -19.14 -13.78
CA GLN A 137 9.80 -19.26 -14.15
C GLN A 137 9.60 -19.25 -15.66
N SER A 138 8.53 -19.92 -16.11
CA SER A 138 8.12 -19.92 -17.52
C SER A 138 7.63 -18.53 -17.94
N ARG A 139 7.74 -18.25 -19.25
CA ARG A 139 7.22 -17.03 -19.85
C ARG A 139 5.70 -16.92 -19.70
N PHE A 140 5.27 -15.81 -19.13
CA PHE A 140 3.86 -15.46 -19.08
C PHE A 140 3.48 -14.60 -20.28
N SER A 141 2.29 -14.81 -20.84
CA SER A 141 1.83 -13.95 -21.93
C SER A 141 1.51 -12.54 -21.41
N ARG A 142 1.73 -11.52 -22.27
CA ARG A 142 1.32 -10.14 -21.99
C ARG A 142 -0.17 -10.05 -21.61
N SER A 143 -1.03 -10.82 -22.26
CA SER A 143 -2.47 -10.89 -21.97
C SER A 143 -2.77 -11.43 -20.57
N TYR A 144 -1.95 -12.31 -20.04
CA TYR A 144 -2.11 -12.79 -18.67
C TYR A 144 -1.77 -11.71 -17.65
N LEU A 145 -0.66 -11.00 -17.86
CA LEU A 145 -0.28 -9.85 -17.00
C LEU A 145 -1.36 -8.75 -17.02
N GLN A 146 -1.87 -8.42 -18.21
CA GLN A 146 -2.96 -7.42 -18.33
C GLN A 146 -4.23 -7.85 -17.58
N ARG A 147 -4.60 -9.14 -17.61
CA ARG A 147 -5.74 -9.64 -16.82
C ARG A 147 -5.51 -9.52 -15.31
N LEU A 148 -4.28 -9.76 -14.84
CA LEU A 148 -3.94 -9.58 -13.44
C LEU A 148 -4.06 -8.11 -13.03
N VAL A 149 -3.53 -7.19 -13.82
CA VAL A 149 -3.64 -5.75 -13.56
C VAL A 149 -5.10 -5.31 -13.53
N LYS A 150 -5.92 -5.78 -14.46
CA LYS A 150 -7.37 -5.50 -14.48
C LYS A 150 -8.10 -5.97 -13.20
N ASN A 151 -7.69 -7.09 -12.63
CA ASN A 151 -8.24 -7.53 -11.34
C ASN A 151 -7.88 -6.57 -10.21
N PHE A 152 -6.68 -5.98 -10.24
CA PHE A 152 -6.30 -4.96 -9.27
C PHE A 152 -7.12 -3.67 -9.44
N GLU A 153 -7.48 -3.27 -10.66
CA GLU A 153 -8.38 -2.13 -10.92
C GLU A 153 -9.76 -2.35 -10.27
N VAL A 154 -10.32 -3.54 -10.39
CA VAL A 154 -11.60 -3.89 -9.73
C VAL A 154 -11.49 -3.81 -8.21
N ARG A 155 -10.39 -4.30 -7.64
CA ARG A 155 -10.13 -4.23 -6.18
C ARG A 155 -9.91 -2.78 -5.72
N LEU A 156 -9.17 -1.99 -6.49
CA LEU A 156 -8.98 -0.56 -6.24
C LEU A 156 -10.34 0.14 -6.16
N LYS A 157 -11.21 -0.08 -7.14
CA LYS A 157 -12.55 0.52 -7.17
C LYS A 157 -13.37 0.14 -5.93
N ARG A 158 -13.39 -1.14 -5.56
CA ARG A 158 -14.05 -1.60 -4.32
C ARG A 158 -13.46 -0.95 -3.07
N TYR A 159 -12.13 -0.78 -3.03
CA TYR A 159 -11.46 -0.11 -1.92
C TYR A 159 -11.86 1.36 -1.84
N GLN A 160 -11.94 2.07 -2.96
CA GLN A 160 -12.37 3.47 -3.03
C GLN A 160 -13.84 3.63 -2.63
N GLU A 161 -14.72 2.70 -3.03
CA GLU A 161 -16.17 2.72 -2.75
C GLU A 161 -16.55 2.11 -1.38
N ARG A 162 -15.59 1.57 -0.62
CA ARG A 162 -15.88 0.87 0.64
C ARG A 162 -16.57 1.79 1.66
N LYS A 163 -17.54 1.24 2.39
CA LYS A 163 -18.19 1.95 3.49
C LYS A 163 -17.23 2.21 4.64
N ILE A 164 -17.32 3.39 5.24
CA ILE A 164 -16.56 3.78 6.42
C ILE A 164 -17.43 3.49 7.65
N GLN A 165 -17.23 2.31 8.24
CA GLN A 165 -18.02 1.86 9.40
C GLN A 165 -17.42 2.28 10.74
N LYS A 166 -16.09 2.40 10.79
CA LYS A 166 -15.34 2.77 11.98
C LYS A 166 -15.45 4.27 12.25
N GLN A 167 -15.42 4.66 13.51
CA GLN A 167 -15.37 6.07 13.91
C GLN A 167 -13.93 6.60 13.86
N TYR A 168 -13.78 7.79 13.29
CA TYR A 168 -12.53 8.52 13.23
C TYR A 168 -12.74 9.93 13.78
N PRO A 169 -12.49 10.14 15.09
CA PRO A 169 -12.64 11.44 15.71
C PRO A 169 -11.73 12.53 15.12
N TYR A 170 -10.60 12.13 14.55
CA TYR A 170 -9.62 13.05 14.01
C TYR A 170 -9.29 12.71 12.57
N ILE A 171 -9.38 13.72 11.70
CA ILE A 171 -9.10 13.61 10.27
C ILE A 171 -7.94 14.52 9.90
N PHE A 172 -6.96 13.97 9.20
CA PHE A 172 -5.82 14.71 8.66
C PHE A 172 -5.96 14.81 7.16
N ILE A 173 -5.77 16.00 6.61
CA ILE A 173 -5.78 16.26 5.17
C ILE A 173 -4.43 16.83 4.77
N ASP A 174 -3.86 16.28 3.69
CA ASP A 174 -2.57 16.74 3.16
C ASP A 174 -2.42 16.34 1.69
N GLY A 175 -1.61 17.09 0.96
CA GLY A 175 -1.39 16.91 -0.46
C GLY A 175 0.02 16.43 -0.82
N MET A 176 0.13 15.76 -1.96
CA MET A 176 1.41 15.35 -2.54
C MET A 176 1.42 15.62 -4.03
N VAL A 177 2.41 16.38 -4.50
CA VAL A 177 2.63 16.59 -5.94
C VAL A 177 3.26 15.35 -6.57
N VAL A 178 2.75 14.95 -7.72
CA VAL A 178 3.20 13.82 -8.54
C VAL A 178 3.22 14.19 -10.02
N LYS A 179 4.03 13.50 -10.81
CA LYS A 179 4.07 13.69 -12.27
C LYS A 179 3.26 12.61 -12.97
N VAL A 180 2.30 13.03 -13.78
CA VAL A 180 1.42 12.15 -14.56
C VAL A 180 1.56 12.51 -16.04
N HIS A 181 1.67 11.52 -16.91
CA HIS A 181 1.72 11.66 -18.34
C HIS A 181 0.43 11.08 -18.94
N ASP A 182 -0.44 11.97 -19.43
CA ASP A 182 -1.58 11.60 -20.27
C ASP A 182 -1.23 11.86 -21.74
N THR A 183 -1.63 13.03 -22.27
CA THR A 183 -1.20 13.56 -23.55
C THR A 183 0.15 14.25 -23.47
N TYR A 184 0.44 14.86 -22.33
CA TYR A 184 1.73 15.46 -21.99
C TYR A 184 2.03 15.27 -20.50
N LEU A 185 3.29 15.49 -20.11
CA LEU A 185 3.72 15.41 -18.72
C LEU A 185 3.21 16.62 -17.94
N LYS A 186 2.40 16.39 -16.90
CA LYS A 186 1.87 17.44 -16.01
C LYS A 186 2.06 17.08 -14.55
N GLU A 187 2.18 18.09 -13.72
CA GLU A 187 2.10 17.91 -12.27
C GLU A 187 0.63 17.85 -11.85
N GLN A 188 0.34 16.91 -10.96
CA GLN A 188 -0.96 16.77 -10.31
C GLN A 188 -0.75 16.65 -8.81
N VAL A 189 -1.79 16.96 -8.04
CA VAL A 189 -1.78 16.81 -6.59
C VAL A 189 -2.67 15.63 -6.22
N VAL A 190 -2.14 14.75 -5.38
CA VAL A 190 -2.95 13.72 -4.72
C VAL A 190 -3.26 14.23 -3.32
N ILE A 191 -4.53 14.47 -3.04
CA ILE A 191 -5.00 14.94 -1.72
C ILE A 191 -5.47 13.71 -0.96
N PHE A 192 -4.94 13.49 0.23
CA PHE A 192 -5.23 12.35 1.10
C PHE A 192 -6.07 12.77 2.30
N ALA A 193 -6.98 11.90 2.72
CA ALA A 193 -7.67 11.99 4.00
C ALA A 193 -7.35 10.76 4.85
N LEU A 194 -6.71 11.00 6.00
CA LEU A 194 -6.34 9.98 6.99
C LEU A 194 -7.22 10.14 8.22
N GLY A 195 -7.79 9.04 8.69
CA GLY A 195 -8.57 9.00 9.93
C GLY A 195 -7.76 8.40 11.06
N MET A 196 -7.83 9.01 12.25
CA MET A 196 -7.25 8.47 13.47
C MET A 196 -8.34 8.17 14.49
N ASP A 197 -8.31 6.98 15.09
CA ASP A 197 -9.18 6.59 16.17
C ASP A 197 -8.62 7.01 17.54
N MET A 198 -9.39 6.77 18.61
CA MET A 198 -8.99 7.08 19.99
C MET A 198 -7.80 6.24 20.49
N ASN A 199 -7.43 5.17 19.79
CA ASN A 199 -6.27 4.34 20.08
C ASN A 199 -5.04 4.74 19.24
N HIS A 200 -5.04 5.93 18.63
CA HIS A 200 -4.01 6.44 17.72
C HIS A 200 -3.77 5.58 16.46
N LYS A 201 -4.69 4.65 16.15
CA LYS A 201 -4.60 3.87 14.93
C LYS A 201 -5.04 4.71 13.74
N ILE A 202 -4.22 4.68 12.69
CA ILE A 202 -4.38 5.51 11.49
C ILE A 202 -4.76 4.64 10.31
N ASP A 203 -5.82 5.03 9.61
CA ASP A 203 -6.30 4.41 8.39
C ASP A 203 -6.40 5.45 7.27
N LEU A 204 -6.03 5.08 6.04
CA LEU A 204 -6.30 5.92 4.87
C LEU A 204 -7.77 5.79 4.50
N LEU A 205 -8.52 6.87 4.59
CA LEU A 205 -9.96 6.90 4.29
C LEU A 205 -10.24 7.04 2.80
N GLY A 206 -9.45 7.87 2.11
CA GLY A 206 -9.56 8.11 0.69
C GLY A 206 -8.53 9.09 0.17
N TRP A 207 -8.51 9.23 -1.14
CA TRP A 207 -7.71 10.23 -1.84
C TRP A 207 -8.41 10.67 -3.12
N ILE A 208 -8.02 11.82 -3.63
CA ILE A 208 -8.41 12.31 -4.95
C ILE A 208 -7.17 12.79 -5.69
N VAL A 209 -7.14 12.59 -7.00
CA VAL A 209 -6.11 13.14 -7.89
C VAL A 209 -6.70 14.37 -8.58
N ALA A 210 -6.05 15.50 -8.44
CA ALA A 210 -6.54 16.79 -8.92
C ALA A 210 -5.42 17.61 -9.59
N GLY A 211 -5.79 18.64 -10.33
CA GLY A 211 -4.82 19.58 -10.91
C GLY A 211 -4.20 20.51 -9.85
N SER A 212 -4.91 20.78 -8.77
CA SER A 212 -4.49 21.65 -7.68
C SER A 212 -5.18 21.29 -6.37
N GLU A 213 -4.65 21.76 -5.26
CA GLU A 213 -5.24 21.62 -3.92
C GLU A 213 -6.24 22.77 -3.66
N ASP A 214 -7.23 22.90 -4.54
CA ASP A 214 -8.27 23.91 -4.45
C ASP A 214 -9.50 23.45 -3.63
N GLU A 215 -10.41 24.39 -3.40
CA GLU A 215 -11.65 24.13 -2.65
C GLU A 215 -12.50 23.02 -3.30
N ALA A 216 -12.64 23.04 -4.63
CA ALA A 216 -13.50 22.11 -5.35
C ALA A 216 -12.98 20.66 -5.25
N SER A 217 -11.67 20.48 -5.38
CA SER A 217 -11.00 19.19 -5.27
C SER A 217 -11.12 18.61 -3.86
N VAL A 218 -10.81 19.41 -2.84
CA VAL A 218 -10.94 18.99 -1.43
C VAL A 218 -12.41 18.72 -1.08
N ARG A 219 -13.32 19.54 -1.55
CA ARG A 219 -14.76 19.37 -1.34
C ARG A 219 -15.25 18.05 -1.95
N SER A 220 -14.80 17.69 -3.14
CA SER A 220 -15.14 16.41 -3.79
C SER A 220 -14.70 15.22 -2.92
N LEU A 221 -13.49 15.27 -2.35
CA LEU A 221 -13.01 14.26 -1.41
C LEU A 221 -13.89 14.16 -0.16
N LEU A 222 -14.25 15.31 0.46
CA LEU A 222 -15.08 15.34 1.67
C LEU A 222 -16.50 14.81 1.42
N ILE A 223 -17.09 15.12 0.27
CA ILE A 223 -18.41 14.59 -0.15
C ILE A 223 -18.34 13.08 -0.36
N ASP A 224 -17.30 12.58 -1.01
CA ASP A 224 -17.09 11.12 -1.17
C ASP A 224 -17.02 10.43 0.20
N LEU A 225 -16.22 10.95 1.13
CA LEU A 225 -16.12 10.41 2.48
C LEU A 225 -17.47 10.37 3.22
N LYS A 226 -18.26 11.44 3.12
CA LYS A 226 -19.62 11.49 3.68
C LYS A 226 -20.53 10.42 3.08
N ASN A 227 -20.54 10.30 1.75
CA ASN A 227 -21.38 9.33 1.03
C ASN A 227 -21.01 7.88 1.39
N ARG A 228 -19.75 7.64 1.73
CA ARG A 228 -19.26 6.35 2.22
C ARG A 228 -19.50 6.12 3.71
N GLY A 229 -20.06 7.09 4.42
CA GLY A 229 -20.49 6.97 5.81
C GLY A 229 -19.52 7.53 6.86
N LEU A 230 -18.59 8.42 6.47
CA LEU A 230 -17.76 9.13 7.46
C LEU A 230 -18.66 9.95 8.37
N ARG A 231 -18.64 9.63 9.66
CA ARG A 231 -19.35 10.41 10.69
C ARG A 231 -18.63 11.73 10.92
N VAL A 232 -19.36 12.72 11.44
CA VAL A 232 -18.80 14.03 11.76
C VAL A 232 -17.62 13.85 12.74
N PRO A 233 -16.41 14.24 12.37
CA PRO A 233 -15.26 14.11 13.26
C PRO A 233 -15.25 15.23 14.32
N ASN A 234 -14.50 15.00 15.39
CA ASN A 234 -14.30 16.01 16.45
C ASN A 234 -13.41 17.16 15.95
N MET A 235 -12.46 16.86 15.04
CA MET A 235 -11.55 17.89 14.53
C MET A 235 -10.89 17.43 13.21
N PHE A 236 -10.67 18.40 12.31
CA PHE A 236 -9.77 18.28 11.16
C PHE A 236 -8.43 18.93 11.45
N THR A 237 -7.34 18.32 10.98
CA THR A 237 -5.98 18.92 11.04
C THR A 237 -5.41 18.98 9.63
N SER A 238 -4.88 20.14 9.24
CA SER A 238 -4.16 20.30 7.96
C SER A 238 -3.14 21.45 8.06
N ASP A 239 -2.42 21.67 6.99
CA ASP A 239 -1.65 22.90 6.79
C ASP A 239 -2.55 24.11 6.47
N ALA A 240 -1.91 25.23 6.10
CA ALA A 240 -2.59 26.50 5.85
C ALA A 240 -3.20 26.63 4.43
N ALA A 241 -3.30 25.53 3.64
CA ALA A 241 -3.83 25.58 2.29
C ALA A 241 -5.26 26.18 2.27
N GLY A 242 -5.43 27.24 1.49
CA GLY A 242 -6.69 27.98 1.42
C GLY A 242 -7.87 27.14 0.95
N GLY A 243 -7.63 26.22 0.00
CA GLY A 243 -8.63 25.31 -0.53
C GLY A 243 -9.17 24.34 0.53
N ILE A 244 -8.32 23.78 1.38
CA ILE A 244 -8.74 22.88 2.47
C ILE A 244 -9.66 23.64 3.44
N ARG A 245 -9.24 24.82 3.90
CA ARG A 245 -10.03 25.61 4.84
C ARG A 245 -11.39 26.00 4.27
N ALA A 246 -11.45 26.40 3.00
CA ALA A 246 -12.69 26.80 2.34
C ALA A 246 -13.65 25.59 2.21
N ALA A 247 -13.16 24.46 1.76
CA ALA A 247 -13.95 23.22 1.65
C ALA A 247 -14.49 22.75 3.01
N LEU A 248 -13.66 22.78 4.07
CA LEU A 248 -14.09 22.40 5.43
C LEU A 248 -15.21 23.31 5.95
N LYS A 249 -15.15 24.62 5.70
CA LYS A 249 -16.22 25.56 6.11
C LYS A 249 -17.55 25.24 5.44
N LEU A 250 -17.53 24.77 4.20
CA LEU A 250 -18.75 24.41 3.47
C LEU A 250 -19.30 23.05 3.91
N GLU A 251 -18.43 22.06 3.99
CA GLU A 251 -18.87 20.67 4.21
C GLU A 251 -19.01 20.30 5.70
N TYR A 252 -18.24 20.93 6.60
CA TYR A 252 -18.22 20.67 8.04
C TYR A 252 -18.15 21.96 8.85
N PRO A 253 -19.16 22.88 8.71
CA PRO A 253 -19.12 24.25 9.27
C PRO A 253 -18.98 24.29 10.81
N HIS A 254 -19.43 23.22 11.49
CA HIS A 254 -19.39 23.15 12.96
C HIS A 254 -18.21 22.34 13.50
N THR A 255 -17.45 21.67 12.64
CA THR A 255 -16.28 20.89 13.09
C THR A 255 -15.06 21.80 13.22
N PRO A 256 -14.36 21.79 14.36
CA PRO A 256 -13.14 22.55 14.55
C PRO A 256 -12.07 22.18 13.52
N TRP A 257 -11.36 23.18 13.01
CA TRP A 257 -10.19 23.02 12.18
C TRP A 257 -8.93 23.44 12.93
N GLN A 258 -7.99 22.50 13.08
CA GLN A 258 -6.67 22.69 13.66
C GLN A 258 -5.67 23.01 12.55
N LEU A 259 -5.07 24.17 12.61
CA LEU A 259 -3.94 24.51 11.76
C LEU A 259 -2.66 23.87 12.32
N CYS A 260 -1.92 23.18 11.50
CA CYS A 260 -0.69 22.48 11.87
C CYS A 260 0.32 23.44 12.55
N THR A 261 0.67 23.16 13.80
CA THR A 261 1.62 24.00 14.57
C THR A 261 3.02 23.92 14.00
N PHE A 262 3.42 22.80 13.43
CA PHE A 262 4.73 22.63 12.79
C PHE A 262 4.90 23.55 11.58
N HIS A 263 3.93 23.54 10.64
CA HIS A 263 3.94 24.44 9.50
C HIS A 263 3.90 25.92 9.92
N LYS A 264 3.21 26.20 11.00
CA LYS A 264 3.14 27.55 11.55
C LYS A 264 4.49 28.05 12.03
N ILE A 265 5.24 27.21 12.76
CA ILE A 265 6.61 27.51 13.21
C ILE A 265 7.57 27.57 12.02
N LYS A 266 7.42 26.65 11.03
CA LYS A 266 8.24 26.66 9.81
C LYS A 266 8.10 27.98 9.05
N ASN A 267 6.91 28.54 8.98
CA ASN A 267 6.69 29.85 8.35
C ASN A 267 7.48 30.99 9.00
N ILE A 268 7.75 30.93 10.33
CA ILE A 268 8.66 31.88 10.98
C ILE A 268 10.06 31.73 10.38
N ASN A 269 10.57 30.49 10.37
CA ASN A 269 11.91 30.18 9.85
C ASN A 269 12.14 30.68 8.41
N ASP A 270 11.11 30.54 7.57
CA ASP A 270 11.21 30.85 6.15
C ASP A 270 11.10 32.37 5.85
N HIS A 271 10.78 33.20 6.88
CA HIS A 271 10.59 34.65 6.75
C HIS A 271 11.37 35.43 7.79
N LEU A 272 12.46 34.87 8.31
CA LEU A 272 13.37 35.61 9.20
C LEU A 272 14.18 36.63 8.40
N THR A 273 14.30 37.82 8.97
CA THR A 273 15.14 38.90 8.47
C THR A 273 16.61 38.66 8.89
N ASP A 274 16.82 38.32 10.17
CA ASP A 274 18.11 38.00 10.72
C ASP A 274 18.21 36.53 11.14
N ILE A 275 19.06 35.75 10.44
CA ILE A 275 19.28 34.33 10.70
C ILE A 275 19.88 34.05 12.09
N SER A 276 20.54 35.03 12.71
CA SER A 276 21.07 34.91 14.08
C SER A 276 19.95 34.70 15.12
N ASN A 277 18.80 35.25 14.88
CA ASN A 277 17.59 35.10 15.71
C ASN A 277 16.95 33.73 15.65
N ARG A 278 17.27 32.94 14.61
CA ARG A 278 16.61 31.66 14.28
C ARG A 278 16.42 30.74 15.47
N LYS A 279 17.51 30.46 16.20
CA LYS A 279 17.47 29.49 17.31
C LYS A 279 16.55 29.95 18.44
N HIS A 280 16.58 31.21 18.75
CA HIS A 280 15.83 31.80 19.87
C HIS A 280 14.35 31.94 19.55
N ILE A 281 14.01 32.51 18.40
CA ILE A 281 12.63 32.73 17.98
C ILE A 281 11.87 31.43 17.75
N LEU A 282 12.51 30.41 17.11
CA LEU A 282 11.88 29.11 16.88
C LEU A 282 11.65 28.33 18.18
N ARG A 283 12.60 28.43 19.14
CA ARG A 283 12.41 27.82 20.46
C ARG A 283 11.24 28.47 21.17
N GLU A 284 11.20 29.81 21.27
CA GLU A 284 10.14 30.52 21.96
C GLU A 284 8.77 30.29 21.31
N ALA A 285 8.71 30.22 19.97
CA ALA A 285 7.48 29.84 19.25
C ALA A 285 7.07 28.37 19.54
N GLY A 286 8.02 27.46 19.66
CA GLY A 286 7.78 26.05 20.03
C GLY A 286 7.27 25.92 21.46
N ASP A 287 7.85 26.69 22.40
CA ASP A 287 7.49 26.68 23.81
C ASP A 287 6.03 27.09 24.05
N ILE A 288 5.44 27.91 23.16
CA ILE A 288 4.00 28.23 23.20
C ILE A 288 3.14 26.97 23.15
N TYR A 289 3.50 25.99 22.32
CA TYR A 289 2.73 24.75 22.15
C TYR A 289 3.18 23.62 23.08
N GLN A 290 4.45 23.61 23.49
CA GLN A 290 5.01 22.53 24.27
C GLN A 290 4.82 22.70 25.77
N LEU A 291 4.93 23.92 26.24
CA LEU A 291 4.91 24.24 27.68
C LEU A 291 3.55 24.75 28.20
N SER A 292 2.60 25.00 27.29
CA SER A 292 1.28 25.46 27.72
C SER A 292 0.38 24.33 28.16
N GLU A 293 -0.17 24.45 29.35
CA GLU A 293 -1.14 23.50 29.89
C GLU A 293 -2.59 23.87 29.56
N THR A 294 -2.83 25.09 29.18
CA THR A 294 -4.15 25.63 28.83
C THR A 294 -4.06 26.57 27.63
N LYS A 295 -5.18 26.72 26.94
CA LYS A 295 -5.33 27.68 25.84
C LYS A 295 -5.02 29.10 26.28
N THR A 296 -5.40 29.47 27.52
CA THR A 296 -5.12 30.78 28.10
C THR A 296 -3.63 31.00 28.31
N ASP A 297 -2.91 29.98 28.77
CA ASP A 297 -1.46 30.04 28.93
C ASP A 297 -0.77 30.20 27.56
N ALA A 298 -1.18 29.43 26.56
CA ALA A 298 -0.68 29.58 25.20
C ALA A 298 -0.87 31.00 24.64
N LEU A 299 -2.03 31.60 24.89
CA LEU A 299 -2.30 32.98 24.48
C LEU A 299 -1.43 34.02 25.25
N LYS A 300 -1.13 33.80 26.54
CA LYS A 300 -0.18 34.63 27.30
C LYS A 300 1.22 34.56 26.71
N ARG A 301 1.72 33.32 26.45
CA ARG A 301 3.04 33.11 25.84
C ARG A 301 3.12 33.72 24.45
N PHE A 302 2.06 33.59 23.64
CA PHE A 302 2.00 34.21 22.32
C PHE A 302 2.03 35.77 22.40
N LYS A 303 1.37 36.38 23.39
CA LYS A 303 1.49 37.82 23.60
C LYS A 303 2.90 38.24 23.95
N ALA A 304 3.58 37.50 24.81
CA ALA A 304 4.98 37.73 25.16
C ALA A 304 5.88 37.60 23.94
N PHE A 305 5.73 36.52 23.18
CA PHE A 305 6.44 36.29 21.92
C PHE A 305 6.31 37.48 20.96
N LYS A 306 5.11 37.97 20.73
CA LYS A 306 4.92 39.15 19.87
C LYS A 306 5.63 40.39 20.40
N LYS A 307 5.59 40.62 21.71
CA LYS A 307 6.27 41.76 22.32
C LYS A 307 7.79 41.65 22.14
N ASN A 308 8.36 40.47 22.29
CA ASN A 308 9.79 40.25 22.22
C ASN A 308 10.33 40.41 20.79
N TRP A 309 9.58 39.92 19.78
CA TRP A 309 10.12 39.74 18.43
C TRP A 309 9.58 40.71 17.37
N TYR A 310 8.50 41.49 17.68
CA TYR A 310 7.85 42.34 16.65
C TYR A 310 8.79 43.42 16.09
N SER A 311 9.69 43.98 16.90
CA SER A 311 10.62 45.00 16.48
C SER A 311 11.75 44.46 15.60
N GLU A 312 12.21 43.22 15.84
CA GLU A 312 13.34 42.63 15.16
C GLU A 312 12.90 41.81 13.92
N GLU A 313 11.78 41.08 14.06
CA GLU A 313 11.27 40.14 13.05
C GLU A 313 9.78 40.41 12.75
N PRO A 314 9.41 41.60 12.25
CA PRO A 314 8.00 42.02 12.11
C PRO A 314 7.22 41.13 11.14
N GLU A 315 7.83 40.69 10.02
CA GLU A 315 7.16 39.85 9.02
C GLU A 315 6.93 38.42 9.53
N ALA A 316 7.92 37.81 10.16
CA ALA A 316 7.81 36.50 10.77
C ALA A 316 6.70 36.49 11.86
N VAL A 317 6.66 37.55 12.73
CA VAL A 317 5.62 37.69 13.76
C VAL A 317 4.25 37.92 13.15
N ARG A 318 4.14 38.73 12.08
CA ARG A 318 2.89 38.96 11.36
C ARG A 318 2.30 37.68 10.78
N LEU A 319 3.12 36.90 10.10
CA LEU A 319 2.74 35.60 9.52
C LEU A 319 2.38 34.56 10.58
N PHE A 320 3.14 34.52 11.68
CA PHE A 320 2.83 33.67 12.81
C PHE A 320 1.53 34.05 13.50
N SER A 321 1.20 35.35 13.55
CA SER A 321 -0.04 35.84 14.14
C SER A 321 -1.29 35.56 13.32
N ARG A 322 -1.16 35.45 11.99
CA ARG A 322 -2.29 35.25 11.09
C ARG A 322 -2.94 33.86 11.32
N GLY A 323 -4.16 33.86 11.89
CA GLY A 323 -4.90 32.60 12.16
C GLY A 323 -4.31 31.78 13.31
N PHE A 324 -3.55 32.42 14.24
CA PHE A 324 -2.95 31.75 15.38
C PHE A 324 -3.99 31.00 16.23
N GLU A 325 -5.19 31.52 16.37
CA GLU A 325 -6.29 30.91 17.14
C GLU A 325 -6.68 29.51 16.61
N HIS A 326 -6.47 29.24 15.31
CA HIS A 326 -6.70 27.92 14.72
C HIS A 326 -5.63 26.92 15.11
N THR A 327 -4.47 27.34 15.59
CA THR A 327 -3.42 26.44 16.07
C THR A 327 -3.66 25.92 17.49
N LEU A 328 -4.69 26.47 18.18
CA LEU A 328 -5.01 26.13 19.57
C LEU A 328 -6.28 25.30 19.75
N ARG A 329 -6.84 24.73 18.66
CA ARG A 329 -8.07 23.93 18.73
C ARG A 329 -7.86 22.58 19.41
N TYR A 330 -6.65 22.07 19.41
CA TYR A 330 -6.31 20.83 20.09
C TYR A 330 -6.49 20.90 21.62
N PHE A 331 -6.43 22.09 22.23
CA PHE A 331 -6.70 22.27 23.66
C PHE A 331 -8.15 21.94 24.05
N ASP A 332 -9.07 21.99 23.10
CA ASP A 332 -10.49 21.67 23.29
C ASP A 332 -10.74 20.14 23.20
N GLN A 333 -9.68 19.32 23.03
CA GLN A 333 -9.70 17.85 22.90
C GLN A 333 -9.07 17.16 24.11
N PRO A 334 -9.26 15.84 24.32
CA PRO A 334 -8.60 15.08 25.38
C PRO A 334 -7.08 15.26 25.38
N LYS A 335 -6.49 15.42 26.57
CA LYS A 335 -5.08 15.80 26.73
C LYS A 335 -4.09 14.76 26.15
N ASP A 336 -4.43 13.48 26.24
CA ASP A 336 -3.67 12.36 25.66
C ASP A 336 -3.57 12.43 24.14
N MET A 337 -4.52 13.06 23.46
CA MET A 337 -4.53 13.24 22.02
C MET A 337 -3.71 14.42 21.52
N TRP A 338 -3.43 15.43 22.36
CA TRP A 338 -2.86 16.72 21.94
C TRP A 338 -1.60 16.60 21.08
N VAL A 339 -0.65 15.75 21.47
CA VAL A 339 0.61 15.59 20.74
C VAL A 339 0.39 15.07 19.33
N SER A 340 -0.58 14.17 19.18
CA SER A 340 -0.88 13.51 17.90
C SER A 340 -1.68 14.39 16.94
N ILE A 341 -2.50 15.32 17.47
CA ILE A 341 -3.48 16.07 16.66
C ILE A 341 -3.12 17.53 16.41
N ARG A 342 -2.17 18.11 17.18
CA ARG A 342 -1.75 19.51 17.00
C ARG A 342 -0.90 19.75 15.74
N THR A 343 -0.37 18.69 15.14
CA THR A 343 0.44 18.74 13.92
C THR A 343 -0.13 17.83 12.85
N ASN A 344 0.24 18.07 11.58
CA ASN A 344 -0.09 17.18 10.46
C ASN A 344 0.95 16.05 10.27
N ASN A 345 1.81 15.81 11.28
CA ASN A 345 2.91 14.84 11.22
C ASN A 345 2.46 13.42 10.84
N VAL A 346 1.24 13.04 11.25
CA VAL A 346 0.61 11.76 10.88
C VAL A 346 0.47 11.63 9.36
N ALA A 347 -0.07 12.65 8.71
CA ALA A 347 -0.22 12.67 7.25
C ALA A 347 1.15 12.80 6.56
N GLU A 348 2.04 13.66 7.07
CA GLU A 348 3.39 13.83 6.54
C GLU A 348 4.19 12.53 6.57
N GLN A 349 4.13 11.76 7.65
CA GLN A 349 4.80 10.46 7.75
C GLN A 349 4.23 9.42 6.77
N PHE A 350 2.91 9.38 6.63
CA PHE A 350 2.27 8.49 5.65
C PHE A 350 2.69 8.87 4.22
N ILE A 351 2.56 10.14 3.87
CA ILE A 351 2.91 10.69 2.56
C ILE A 351 4.41 10.53 2.28
N GLY A 352 5.27 10.74 3.27
CA GLY A 352 6.71 10.54 3.14
C GLY A 352 7.08 9.10 2.76
N LYS A 353 6.47 8.11 3.41
CA LYS A 353 6.65 6.69 3.08
C LYS A 353 6.09 6.35 1.70
N LEU A 354 4.91 6.85 1.38
CA LEU A 354 4.30 6.68 0.06
C LEU A 354 5.15 7.35 -1.03
N ARG A 355 5.65 8.57 -0.81
CA ARG A 355 6.55 9.27 -1.74
C ARG A 355 7.83 8.49 -2.00
N SER A 356 8.44 7.91 -0.96
CA SER A 356 9.61 7.02 -1.11
C SER A 356 9.28 5.76 -1.94
N TRP A 357 8.08 5.22 -1.82
CA TRP A 357 7.62 4.13 -2.67
C TRP A 357 7.43 4.60 -4.12
N LEU A 358 6.73 5.70 -4.33
CA LEU A 358 6.39 6.25 -5.64
C LEU A 358 7.60 6.89 -6.36
N SER A 359 8.67 7.28 -5.64
CA SER A 359 9.90 7.84 -6.24
C SER A 359 10.64 6.88 -7.17
N LYS A 360 10.30 5.60 -7.15
CA LYS A 360 10.79 4.58 -8.09
C LYS A 360 10.22 4.77 -9.51
N PHE A 361 9.20 5.58 -9.65
CA PHE A 361 8.59 5.95 -10.91
C PHE A 361 9.00 7.38 -11.28
N ASN A 362 9.50 7.57 -12.49
CA ASN A 362 9.80 8.92 -12.97
C ASN A 362 8.50 9.72 -13.21
N TYR A 363 7.46 9.04 -13.69
CA TYR A 363 6.10 9.54 -13.92
C TYR A 363 5.13 8.37 -14.04
N PHE A 364 3.84 8.66 -13.97
CA PHE A 364 2.76 7.68 -14.15
C PHE A 364 2.08 7.87 -15.49
N GLN A 365 1.85 6.80 -16.24
CA GLN A 365 1.06 6.84 -17.47
C GLN A 365 -0.44 6.82 -17.13
N GLY A 366 -1.02 8.01 -17.01
CA GLY A 366 -2.42 8.21 -16.64
C GLY A 366 -2.69 8.09 -15.14
N GLN A 367 -3.83 8.65 -14.75
CA GLN A 367 -4.28 8.67 -13.36
C GLN A 367 -4.50 7.26 -12.79
N THR A 368 -5.07 6.34 -13.58
CA THR A 368 -5.36 4.97 -13.14
C THR A 368 -4.09 4.26 -12.66
N ASN A 369 -2.96 4.41 -13.35
CA ASN A 369 -1.71 3.78 -12.95
C ASN A 369 -1.14 4.38 -11.65
N LEU A 370 -1.30 5.68 -11.43
CA LEU A 370 -0.96 6.33 -10.17
C LEU A 370 -1.80 5.77 -9.02
N GLU A 371 -3.12 5.69 -9.20
CA GLU A 371 -4.05 5.16 -8.18
C GLU A 371 -3.79 3.69 -7.88
N LEU A 372 -3.48 2.88 -8.89
CA LEU A 372 -3.04 1.50 -8.72
C LEU A 372 -1.74 1.39 -7.93
N ALA A 373 -0.77 2.28 -8.17
CA ALA A 373 0.49 2.29 -7.42
C ALA A 373 0.27 2.65 -5.95
N ILE A 374 -0.61 3.61 -5.66
CA ILE A 374 -1.03 3.96 -4.30
C ILE A 374 -1.71 2.76 -3.64
N TYR A 375 -2.67 2.12 -4.31
CA TYR A 375 -3.37 0.96 -3.78
C TYR A 375 -2.43 -0.22 -3.53
N THR A 376 -1.49 -0.47 -4.44
CA THR A 376 -0.47 -1.53 -4.26
C THR A 376 0.40 -1.28 -3.03
N TYR A 377 0.78 -0.01 -2.79
CA TYR A 377 1.51 0.36 -1.58
C TYR A 377 0.70 0.02 -0.31
N LEU A 378 -0.60 0.30 -0.31
CA LEU A 378 -1.47 -0.02 0.82
C LEU A 378 -1.56 -1.53 1.07
N CYS A 379 -1.79 -2.30 0.01
CA CYS A 379 -1.80 -3.76 0.10
C CYS A 379 -0.47 -4.31 0.64
N TYR A 380 0.66 -3.79 0.15
CA TYR A 380 1.99 -4.17 0.64
C TYR A 380 2.18 -3.84 2.12
N LYS A 381 1.79 -2.62 2.55
CA LYS A 381 1.89 -2.18 3.94
C LYS A 381 1.05 -3.04 4.89
N ASN A 382 -0.13 -3.46 4.45
CA ASN A 382 -1.07 -4.26 5.24
C ASN A 382 -0.79 -5.76 5.18
N GLY A 383 0.18 -6.21 4.38
CA GLY A 383 0.45 -7.63 4.16
C GLY A 383 -0.62 -8.37 3.34
N GLU A 384 -1.52 -7.63 2.68
CA GLU A 384 -2.73 -8.14 2.03
C GLU A 384 -2.52 -8.58 0.57
N LEU A 385 -1.32 -8.49 0.02
CA LEU A 385 -1.08 -8.82 -1.40
C LEU A 385 -1.37 -10.29 -1.78
N VAL A 386 -1.58 -11.18 -0.82
CA VAL A 386 -1.57 -12.62 -1.07
C VAL A 386 -2.91 -13.37 -0.88
N PRO A 387 -3.78 -13.11 0.12
CA PRO A 387 -4.86 -14.06 0.43
C PRO A 387 -6.10 -13.96 -0.45
N GLU A 388 -6.47 -12.79 -0.95
CA GLU A 388 -7.81 -12.53 -1.48
C GLU A 388 -7.98 -12.73 -2.99
N ILE A 389 -6.90 -12.84 -3.77
CA ILE A 389 -7.01 -13.17 -5.21
C ILE A 389 -7.77 -14.49 -5.42
N ARG A 390 -7.77 -15.37 -4.42
CA ARG A 390 -8.44 -16.67 -4.47
C ARG A 390 -9.98 -16.58 -4.52
N ASN A 391 -10.58 -15.66 -3.79
CA ASN A 391 -12.04 -15.64 -3.61
C ASN A 391 -12.78 -14.86 -4.71
N GLU A 392 -12.15 -13.86 -5.32
CA GLU A 392 -12.80 -12.97 -6.27
C GLU A 392 -12.97 -13.53 -7.68
N ILE A 393 -12.05 -14.41 -8.12
CA ILE A 393 -12.20 -15.12 -9.39
C ILE A 393 -13.41 -16.07 -9.36
N ASN A 394 -13.77 -16.57 -8.18
CA ASN A 394 -14.92 -17.46 -7.99
C ASN A 394 -16.26 -16.67 -7.94
N LEU A 395 -16.28 -15.47 -7.34
CA LEU A 395 -17.49 -14.64 -7.25
C LEU A 395 -17.95 -14.09 -8.62
N GLN A 396 -17.03 -13.81 -9.55
CA GLN A 396 -17.40 -13.35 -10.91
C GLN A 396 -18.01 -14.46 -11.78
N LYS A 397 -17.75 -15.73 -11.48
CA LYS A 397 -18.39 -16.85 -12.21
C LYS A 397 -19.79 -17.15 -11.73
N ASP A 398 -20.04 -17.00 -10.44
CA ASP A 398 -21.40 -17.22 -9.90
C ASP A 398 -22.38 -16.13 -10.37
N THR A 399 -21.89 -14.93 -10.68
CA THR A 399 -22.69 -13.82 -11.24
C THR A 399 -22.94 -13.97 -12.75
N LEU A 400 -22.07 -14.69 -13.48
CA LEU A 400 -22.21 -14.95 -14.92
C LEU A 400 -23.02 -16.21 -15.24
N LEU A 401 -23.34 -17.04 -14.25
CA LEU A 401 -24.18 -18.23 -14.38
C LEU A 401 -25.66 -17.97 -13.99
N VAL A 402 -25.98 -16.76 -13.54
CA VAL A 402 -27.34 -16.33 -13.15
C VAL A 402 -27.90 -15.22 -14.06
N ALA A 403 -27.20 -14.90 -15.16
CA ALA A 403 -27.68 -13.93 -16.16
C ALA A 403 -27.95 -14.63 -17.52
#